data_0614c59ac6384a18e6439e034fe685ac
#
_entry.id   0614c59ac6384a18e6439e034fe685ac
#
_cell.length_a   1.000
_cell.length_b   1.000
_cell.length_c   1.000
_cell.angle_alpha   90.00
_cell.angle_beta   90.00
_cell.angle_gamma   90.00
#
_symmetry.space_group_name_H-M   'P 1'
#
loop_
_entity.id
_entity.type
_entity.pdbx_description
1 polymer ?
#
loop_
_entity_poly.entity_id
_entity_poly.type
_entity_poly.pdbx_seq_one_letter_code
_entity_poly.pdbx_strand_id
1 'polypeptide(L)'
;MILLIDGRSGSGKTTFSAKLHSILGWPVIHLEDVYPGWSGLQKASAAVAETILNPALPADERGYRRWDWYASEFAEWVPTPPDSSLIVEGCGAVTEANLAAARAIGDGNAWGVWVELDTQTRYARAMARDDHFEEHWDMWAEQESQHMAKHNPQQLVDWTINVPEQLTWKL
;
A
#
# COMPACT_ATOMS: atom_id res chain seq x y z
N MET A 1 3.33 7.25 15.00
CA MET A 1 3.21 7.93 13.67
C MET A 1 2.87 6.90 12.62
N ILE A 2 1.88 7.16 11.77
CA ILE A 2 1.47 6.24 10.70
C ILE A 2 1.80 6.86 9.35
N LEU A 3 2.42 6.12 8.46
CA LEU A 3 2.74 6.56 7.10
C LEU A 3 2.01 5.66 6.09
N LEU A 4 1.15 6.25 5.27
CA LEU A 4 0.48 5.57 4.16
C LEU A 4 1.22 5.91 2.87
N ILE A 5 1.70 4.90 2.14
CA ILE A 5 2.43 5.06 0.88
C ILE A 5 1.60 4.45 -0.24
N ASP A 6 1.13 5.28 -1.15
CA ASP A 6 0.34 4.87 -2.31
C ASP A 6 1.04 5.24 -3.62
N GLY A 7 0.52 4.77 -4.70
CA GLY A 7 1.04 4.94 -6.05
C GLY A 7 0.74 3.72 -6.90
N ARG A 8 0.84 3.83 -8.20
CA ARG A 8 0.51 2.74 -9.12
C ARG A 8 1.56 1.63 -9.11
N SER A 9 1.21 0.44 -9.57
CA SER A 9 2.13 -0.70 -9.74
C SER A 9 3.38 -0.31 -10.51
N GLY A 10 4.54 -0.78 -10.05
CA GLY A 10 5.84 -0.47 -10.65
C GLY A 10 6.42 0.90 -10.28
N SER A 11 5.73 1.74 -9.49
CA SER A 11 6.22 3.08 -9.12
C SER A 11 7.40 3.08 -8.13
N GLY A 12 7.63 1.97 -7.41
CA GLY A 12 8.74 1.86 -6.46
C GLY A 12 8.37 2.04 -5.00
N LYS A 13 7.08 1.96 -4.64
CA LYS A 13 6.57 2.05 -3.26
C LYS A 13 7.29 1.11 -2.30
N THR A 14 7.36 -0.17 -2.65
CA THR A 14 7.98 -1.21 -1.83
C THR A 14 9.47 -0.93 -1.60
N THR A 15 10.19 -0.47 -2.62
CA THR A 15 11.60 -0.07 -2.46
C THR A 15 11.75 1.15 -1.55
N PHE A 16 10.83 2.11 -1.67
CA PHE A 16 10.82 3.31 -0.83
C PHE A 16 10.50 2.94 0.63
N SER A 17 9.47 2.13 0.87
CA SER A 17 9.11 1.67 2.22
C SER A 17 10.20 0.84 2.88
N ALA A 18 10.88 -0.03 2.13
CA ALA A 18 12.01 -0.81 2.62
C ALA A 18 13.19 0.08 3.06
N LYS A 19 13.46 1.16 2.34
CA LYS A 19 14.47 2.15 2.75
C LYS A 19 14.07 2.88 4.03
N LEU A 20 12.83 3.31 4.14
CA LEU A 20 12.33 3.92 5.36
C LEU A 20 12.41 2.96 6.54
N HIS A 21 12.01 1.69 6.33
CA HIS A 21 12.17 0.64 7.34
C HIS A 21 13.62 0.51 7.79
N SER A 22 14.58 0.46 6.86
CA SER A 22 16.01 0.30 7.18
C SER A 22 16.59 1.48 7.98
N ILE A 23 16.05 2.68 7.79
CA ILE A 23 16.52 3.91 8.47
C ILE A 23 15.81 4.12 9.81
N LEU A 24 14.49 3.91 9.83
CA LEU A 24 13.63 4.28 10.95
C LEU A 24 13.31 3.10 11.88
N GLY A 25 13.49 1.85 11.42
CA GLY A 25 13.09 0.65 12.15
C GLY A 25 11.57 0.42 12.20
N TRP A 26 10.78 1.19 11.46
CA TRP A 26 9.31 1.07 11.49
C TRP A 26 8.85 -0.18 10.76
N PRO A 27 7.94 -0.97 11.35
CA PRO A 27 7.36 -2.11 10.66
C PRO A 27 6.59 -1.64 9.41
N VAL A 28 6.49 -2.55 8.42
CA VAL A 28 5.78 -2.30 7.16
C VAL A 28 4.69 -3.34 6.98
N ILE A 29 3.48 -2.89 6.67
CA ILE A 29 2.41 -3.73 6.16
C ILE A 29 2.35 -3.51 4.64
N HIS A 30 2.52 -4.58 3.88
CA HIS A 30 2.39 -4.60 2.44
C HIS A 30 0.97 -4.98 2.04
N LEU A 31 0.26 -4.14 1.30
CA LEU A 31 -1.08 -4.49 0.80
C LEU A 31 -1.05 -5.64 -0.20
N GLU A 32 0.12 -5.98 -0.74
CA GLU A 32 0.35 -7.22 -1.50
C GLU A 32 -0.09 -8.47 -0.72
N ASP A 33 0.11 -8.47 0.59
CA ASP A 33 -0.32 -9.54 1.50
C ASP A 33 -1.82 -9.50 1.82
N VAL A 34 -2.51 -8.41 1.45
CA VAL A 34 -3.92 -8.17 1.81
C VAL A 34 -4.86 -8.34 0.62
N TYR A 35 -4.39 -8.13 -0.62
CA TYR A 35 -5.24 -8.28 -1.81
C TYR A 35 -5.77 -9.70 -1.95
N PRO A 36 -7.10 -9.94 -1.91
CA PRO A 36 -7.66 -11.25 -2.20
C PRO A 36 -7.67 -11.51 -3.72
N GLY A 37 -6.49 -11.88 -4.26
CA GLY A 37 -6.27 -12.11 -5.68
C GLY A 37 -6.20 -10.83 -6.52
N TRP A 38 -6.13 -11.02 -7.81
CA TRP A 38 -5.91 -9.95 -8.79
C TRP A 38 -7.05 -8.91 -8.88
N SER A 39 -8.24 -9.22 -8.42
CA SER A 39 -9.39 -8.29 -8.35
C SER A 39 -9.54 -7.62 -6.98
N GLY A 40 -8.54 -7.72 -6.12
CA GLY A 40 -8.64 -7.44 -4.70
C GLY A 40 -8.31 -6.03 -4.26
N LEU A 41 -7.92 -5.10 -5.13
CA LEU A 41 -7.44 -3.77 -4.75
C LEU A 41 -8.42 -3.04 -3.83
N GLN A 42 -9.69 -2.97 -4.19
CA GLN A 42 -10.69 -2.23 -3.43
C GLN A 42 -10.95 -2.84 -2.04
N LYS A 43 -10.92 -4.19 -1.93
CA LYS A 43 -11.09 -4.89 -0.66
C LYS A 43 -9.92 -4.64 0.28
N ALA A 44 -8.70 -4.71 -0.23
CA ALA A 44 -7.52 -4.44 0.58
C ALA A 44 -7.44 -2.96 0.98
N SER A 45 -7.79 -2.04 0.08
CA SER A 45 -7.90 -0.61 0.40
C SER A 45 -8.88 -0.35 1.55
N ALA A 46 -10.06 -0.98 1.53
CA ALA A 46 -11.05 -0.85 2.60
C ALA A 46 -10.55 -1.47 3.93
N ALA A 47 -9.86 -2.61 3.86
CA ALA A 47 -9.32 -3.30 5.04
C ALA A 47 -8.36 -2.41 5.85
N VAL A 48 -7.69 -1.43 5.23
CA VAL A 48 -6.80 -0.52 5.97
C VAL A 48 -7.55 0.20 7.07
N ALA A 49 -8.71 0.80 6.79
CA ALA A 49 -9.51 1.50 7.80
C ALA A 49 -10.43 0.55 8.60
N GLU A 50 -10.86 -0.57 8.00
CA GLU A 50 -11.87 -1.45 8.61
C GLU A 50 -11.28 -2.44 9.61
N THR A 51 -10.04 -2.89 9.39
CA THR A 51 -9.43 -3.91 10.25
C THR A 51 -8.01 -3.59 10.67
N ILE A 52 -7.16 -3.08 9.77
CA ILE A 52 -5.72 -2.88 10.04
C ILE A 52 -5.50 -1.70 10.99
N LEU A 53 -6.14 -0.56 10.71
CA LEU A 53 -6.00 0.69 11.46
C LEU A 53 -7.32 1.12 12.13
N ASN A 54 -8.26 0.22 12.35
CA ASN A 54 -9.56 0.56 12.89
C ASN A 54 -9.46 1.06 14.35
N PRO A 55 -9.74 2.35 14.62
CA PRO A 55 -9.65 2.88 15.98
C PRO A 55 -10.73 2.34 16.93
N ALA A 56 -11.82 1.76 16.40
CA ALA A 56 -12.89 1.17 17.20
C ALA A 56 -12.55 -0.25 17.69
N LEU A 57 -11.55 -0.90 17.10
CA LEU A 57 -11.07 -2.21 17.54
C LEU A 57 -10.00 -2.07 18.60
N PRO A 58 -9.95 -2.97 19.61
CA PRO A 58 -8.80 -3.15 20.47
C PRO A 58 -7.52 -3.36 19.65
N ALA A 59 -6.38 -2.94 20.17
CA ALA A 59 -5.11 -3.02 19.43
C ALA A 59 -4.72 -4.45 19.05
N ASP A 60 -5.05 -5.43 19.90
CA ASP A 60 -4.79 -6.86 19.69
C ASP A 60 -5.77 -7.54 18.72
N GLU A 61 -6.87 -6.88 18.38
CA GLU A 61 -7.82 -7.34 17.39
C GLU A 61 -7.59 -6.73 15.98
N ARG A 62 -6.69 -5.76 15.87
CA ARG A 62 -6.33 -5.14 14.59
C ARG A 62 -5.43 -6.05 13.77
N GLY A 63 -5.67 -6.13 12.47
CA GLY A 63 -4.86 -6.94 11.58
C GLY A 63 -5.55 -7.26 10.27
N TYR A 64 -5.05 -8.28 9.61
CA TYR A 64 -5.60 -8.75 8.33
C TYR A 64 -5.38 -10.25 8.16
N ARG A 65 -6.16 -10.86 7.29
CA ARG A 65 -5.90 -12.20 6.77
C ARG A 65 -4.92 -12.08 5.61
N ARG A 66 -3.76 -12.74 5.71
CA ARG A 66 -2.80 -12.78 4.62
C ARG A 66 -3.40 -13.55 3.44
N TRP A 67 -3.21 -13.04 2.25
CA TRP A 67 -3.55 -13.74 1.02
C TRP A 67 -2.38 -14.62 0.58
N ASP A 68 -2.63 -15.89 0.36
CA ASP A 68 -1.68 -16.81 -0.24
C ASP A 68 -1.86 -16.82 -1.77
N TRP A 69 -0.95 -16.15 -2.47
CA TRP A 69 -1.00 -16.04 -3.92
C TRP A 69 -0.81 -17.38 -4.63
N TYR A 70 -0.07 -18.31 -4.03
CA TYR A 70 0.13 -19.64 -4.60
C TYR A 70 -1.10 -20.52 -4.44
N ALA A 71 -1.68 -20.56 -3.25
CA ALA A 71 -2.89 -21.33 -2.96
C ALA A 71 -4.16 -20.63 -3.43
N SER A 72 -4.11 -19.32 -3.74
CA SER A 72 -5.25 -18.47 -4.09
C SER A 72 -6.35 -18.48 -3.02
N GLU A 73 -5.95 -18.42 -1.74
CA GLU A 73 -6.86 -18.42 -0.60
C GLU A 73 -6.35 -17.56 0.56
N PHE A 74 -7.22 -17.29 1.52
CA PHE A 74 -6.83 -16.64 2.76
C PHE A 74 -6.06 -17.60 3.68
N ALA A 75 -4.91 -17.16 4.14
CA ALA A 75 -4.05 -17.86 5.08
C ALA A 75 -4.27 -17.36 6.54
N GLU A 76 -3.19 -17.28 7.32
CA GLU A 76 -3.21 -16.90 8.72
C GLU A 76 -3.65 -15.44 8.95
N TRP A 77 -4.08 -15.17 10.18
CA TRP A 77 -4.27 -13.82 10.67
C TRP A 77 -2.93 -13.19 11.04
N VAL A 78 -2.66 -12.01 10.52
CA VAL A 78 -1.47 -11.21 10.82
C VAL A 78 -1.92 -10.00 11.64
N PRO A 79 -1.52 -9.89 12.91
CA PRO A 79 -1.88 -8.75 13.73
C PRO A 79 -1.15 -7.49 13.26
N THR A 80 -1.82 -6.35 13.37
CA THR A 80 -1.15 -5.05 13.18
C THR A 80 -0.10 -4.88 14.27
N PRO A 81 1.16 -4.53 13.91
CA PRO A 81 2.19 -4.26 14.90
C PRO A 81 1.73 -3.23 15.94
N PRO A 82 1.94 -3.48 17.24
CA PRO A 82 1.48 -2.60 18.31
C PRO A 82 2.33 -1.33 18.47
N ASP A 83 3.34 -1.18 17.64
CA ASP A 83 4.27 -0.05 17.69
C ASP A 83 3.57 1.28 17.42
N SER A 84 4.10 2.34 18.02
CA SER A 84 3.61 3.70 17.82
C SER A 84 3.89 4.27 16.42
N SER A 85 4.69 3.56 15.63
CA SER A 85 5.07 3.95 14.27
C SER A 85 4.96 2.78 13.31
N LEU A 86 4.29 3.00 12.16
CA LEU A 86 3.95 1.96 11.20
C LEU A 86 3.91 2.54 9.79
N ILE A 87 4.35 1.77 8.81
CA ILE A 87 4.18 2.05 7.39
C ILE A 87 3.14 1.08 6.82
N VAL A 88 2.16 1.58 6.08
CA VAL A 88 1.27 0.77 5.24
C VAL A 88 1.51 1.18 3.80
N GLU A 89 1.91 0.24 2.94
CA GLU A 89 2.21 0.55 1.55
C GLU A 89 1.47 -0.37 0.58
N GLY A 90 1.09 0.19 -0.55
CA GLY A 90 0.47 -0.54 -1.66
C GLY A 90 -0.49 0.32 -2.46
N CYS A 91 -0.93 -0.21 -3.61
CA CYS A 91 -1.98 0.45 -4.40
C CYS A 91 -3.28 0.49 -3.58
N GLY A 92 -3.83 1.69 -3.39
CA GLY A 92 -5.03 1.88 -2.60
C GLY A 92 -4.80 2.11 -1.10
N ALA A 93 -3.57 2.34 -0.65
CA ALA A 93 -3.28 2.64 0.75
C ALA A 93 -3.87 3.98 1.21
N VAL A 94 -3.99 4.96 0.30
CA VAL A 94 -4.45 6.32 0.63
C VAL A 94 -5.90 6.53 0.19
N THR A 95 -6.76 6.69 1.17
CA THR A 95 -8.14 7.20 1.04
C THR A 95 -8.43 8.14 2.20
N GLU A 96 -9.50 8.94 2.14
CA GLU A 96 -9.93 9.75 3.29
C GLU A 96 -10.16 8.89 4.54
N ALA A 97 -10.83 7.73 4.38
CA ALA A 97 -11.11 6.81 5.47
C ALA A 97 -9.82 6.25 6.08
N ASN A 98 -8.86 5.83 5.25
CA ASN A 98 -7.60 5.27 5.70
C ASN A 98 -6.74 6.32 6.43
N LEU A 99 -6.68 7.53 5.92
CA LEU A 99 -6.00 8.64 6.58
C LEU A 99 -6.67 9.02 7.90
N ALA A 100 -8.01 9.02 7.95
CA ALA A 100 -8.75 9.29 9.18
C ALA A 100 -8.48 8.22 10.25
N ALA A 101 -8.50 6.93 9.87
CA ALA A 101 -8.16 5.83 10.76
C ALA A 101 -6.71 5.92 11.26
N ALA A 102 -5.77 6.18 10.35
CA ALA A 102 -4.36 6.37 10.68
C ALA A 102 -4.13 7.53 11.67
N ARG A 103 -4.81 8.67 11.46
CA ARG A 103 -4.75 9.81 12.39
C ARG A 103 -5.32 9.48 13.75
N ALA A 104 -6.42 8.73 13.79
CA ALA A 104 -7.07 8.36 15.05
C ALA A 104 -6.18 7.47 15.93
N ILE A 105 -5.47 6.49 15.36
CA ILE A 105 -4.57 5.62 16.13
C ILE A 105 -3.16 6.19 16.29
N GLY A 106 -2.77 7.15 15.46
CA GLY A 106 -1.47 7.82 15.51
C GLY A 106 -1.47 9.12 16.33
N ASP A 107 -2.50 9.39 17.13
CA ASP A 107 -2.65 10.63 17.90
C ASP A 107 -2.49 11.90 17.03
N GLY A 108 -3.09 11.90 15.87
CA GLY A 108 -2.99 12.98 14.88
C GLY A 108 -1.76 12.92 13.97
N ASN A 109 -0.80 12.03 14.26
CA ASN A 109 0.44 11.92 13.50
C ASN A 109 0.31 10.85 12.40
N ALA A 110 -0.37 11.19 11.32
CA ALA A 110 -0.45 10.35 10.13
C ALA A 110 -0.23 11.17 8.87
N TRP A 111 0.48 10.57 7.91
CA TRP A 111 0.93 11.22 6.69
C TRP A 111 0.68 10.31 5.49
N GLY A 112 0.32 10.93 4.36
CA GLY A 112 0.17 10.29 3.07
C GLY A 112 1.31 10.65 2.13
N VAL A 113 1.80 9.66 1.39
CA VAL A 113 2.80 9.81 0.34
C VAL A 113 2.29 9.16 -0.94
N TRP A 114 2.38 9.88 -2.04
CA TRP A 114 2.17 9.34 -3.38
C TRP A 114 3.51 9.16 -4.08
N VAL A 115 3.77 7.95 -4.60
CA VAL A 115 4.97 7.67 -5.40
C VAL A 115 4.59 7.66 -6.86
N GLU A 116 5.06 8.68 -7.59
CA GLU A 116 4.75 8.88 -9.01
C GLU A 116 5.89 8.42 -9.91
N LEU A 117 5.53 7.74 -10.98
CA LEU A 117 6.45 7.35 -12.06
C LEU A 117 5.65 7.18 -13.35
N ASP A 118 6.24 7.49 -14.49
CA ASP A 118 5.59 7.35 -15.79
C ASP A 118 5.19 5.91 -16.12
N THR A 119 4.16 5.76 -16.95
CA THR A 119 3.55 4.46 -17.22
C THR A 119 4.51 3.49 -17.92
N GLN A 120 5.34 3.96 -18.82
CA GLN A 120 6.27 3.10 -19.56
C GLN A 120 7.31 2.47 -18.63
N THR A 121 7.90 3.29 -17.76
CA THR A 121 8.88 2.84 -16.78
C THR A 121 8.25 1.90 -15.74
N ARG A 122 7.03 2.21 -15.27
CA ARG A 122 6.29 1.33 -14.35
C ARG A 122 6.00 -0.03 -14.96
N TYR A 123 5.53 -0.06 -16.22
CA TYR A 123 5.29 -1.30 -16.94
C TYR A 123 6.56 -2.14 -17.05
N ALA A 124 7.66 -1.54 -17.52
CA ALA A 124 8.93 -2.25 -17.65
C ALA A 124 9.42 -2.82 -16.31
N ARG A 125 9.27 -2.09 -15.21
CA ARG A 125 9.65 -2.56 -13.86
C ARG A 125 8.75 -3.69 -13.37
N ALA A 126 7.45 -3.60 -13.61
CA ALA A 126 6.49 -4.63 -13.22
C ALA A 126 6.77 -5.94 -13.95
N MET A 127 6.99 -5.89 -15.28
CA MET A 127 7.32 -7.07 -16.10
C MET A 127 8.67 -7.70 -15.70
N ALA A 128 9.66 -6.89 -15.36
CA ALA A 128 10.97 -7.40 -14.91
C ALA A 128 10.92 -8.08 -13.54
N ARG A 129 9.91 -7.79 -12.73
CA ARG A 129 9.74 -8.37 -11.39
C ARG A 129 8.98 -9.70 -11.41
N ASP A 130 7.97 -9.81 -12.26
CA ASP A 130 7.06 -10.95 -12.29
C ASP A 130 6.57 -11.19 -13.73
N ASP A 131 7.01 -12.29 -14.32
CA ASP A 131 6.68 -12.69 -15.70
C ASP A 131 5.18 -12.97 -15.88
N HIS A 132 4.45 -13.31 -14.80
CA HIS A 132 3.01 -13.57 -14.84
C HIS A 132 2.17 -12.29 -14.70
N PHE A 133 2.77 -11.15 -14.37
CA PHE A 133 2.03 -9.91 -14.18
C PHE A 133 1.52 -9.33 -15.51
N GLU A 134 2.10 -9.69 -16.65
CA GLU A 134 1.66 -9.21 -17.97
C GLU A 134 0.20 -9.54 -18.24
N GLU A 135 -0.24 -10.75 -17.91
CA GLU A 135 -1.64 -11.20 -18.12
C GLU A 135 -2.65 -10.42 -17.26
N HIS A 136 -2.20 -9.80 -16.18
CA HIS A 136 -3.04 -9.10 -15.21
C HIS A 136 -2.87 -7.58 -15.23
N TRP A 137 -1.91 -7.06 -16.01
CA TRP A 137 -1.57 -5.65 -16.02
C TRP A 137 -2.77 -4.73 -16.31
N ASP A 138 -3.51 -5.01 -17.38
CA ASP A 138 -4.63 -4.16 -17.79
C ASP A 138 -5.77 -4.19 -16.77
N MET A 139 -6.10 -5.37 -16.25
CA MET A 139 -7.11 -5.51 -15.21
C MET A 139 -6.70 -4.79 -13.91
N TRP A 140 -5.44 -4.87 -13.54
CA TRP A 140 -4.91 -4.17 -12.37
C TRP A 140 -4.90 -2.66 -12.58
N ALA A 141 -4.43 -2.20 -13.75
CA ALA A 141 -4.40 -0.78 -14.12
C ALA A 141 -5.81 -0.15 -14.14
N GLU A 142 -6.83 -0.91 -14.53
CA GLU A 142 -8.22 -0.46 -14.48
C GLU A 142 -8.69 -0.27 -13.02
N GLN A 143 -8.38 -1.19 -12.11
CA GLN A 143 -8.72 -1.03 -10.69
C GLN A 143 -8.01 0.18 -10.07
N GLU A 144 -6.72 0.40 -10.40
CA GLU A 144 -5.99 1.60 -9.98
C GLU A 144 -6.67 2.88 -10.49
N SER A 145 -7.10 2.86 -11.76
CA SER A 145 -7.79 4.01 -12.37
C SER A 145 -9.13 4.30 -11.69
N GLN A 146 -9.91 3.26 -11.39
CA GLN A 146 -11.15 3.38 -10.62
C GLN A 146 -10.90 3.89 -9.19
N HIS A 147 -9.84 3.41 -8.53
CA HIS A 147 -9.44 3.88 -7.21
C HIS A 147 -9.07 5.37 -7.23
N MET A 148 -8.25 5.78 -8.19
CA MET A 148 -7.86 7.19 -8.35
C MET A 148 -9.06 8.09 -8.67
N ALA A 149 -9.97 7.65 -9.55
CA ALA A 149 -11.18 8.41 -9.88
C ALA A 149 -12.11 8.58 -8.68
N LYS A 150 -12.22 7.55 -7.83
CA LYS A 150 -13.11 7.54 -6.67
C LYS A 150 -12.55 8.30 -5.47
N HIS A 151 -11.28 8.11 -5.19
CA HIS A 151 -10.66 8.56 -3.93
C HIS A 151 -9.70 9.73 -4.10
N ASN A 152 -9.23 9.99 -5.33
CA ASN A 152 -8.29 11.06 -5.66
C ASN A 152 -7.07 11.12 -4.69
N PRO A 153 -6.36 10.01 -4.48
CA PRO A 153 -5.33 9.91 -3.46
C PRO A 153 -4.21 10.95 -3.60
N GLN A 154 -3.90 11.35 -4.84
CA GLN A 154 -2.87 12.37 -5.12
C GLN A 154 -3.19 13.74 -4.52
N GLN A 155 -4.47 14.06 -4.27
CA GLN A 155 -4.87 15.30 -3.59
C GLN A 155 -4.97 15.16 -2.06
N LEU A 156 -4.98 13.94 -1.55
CA LEU A 156 -5.08 13.64 -0.13
C LEU A 156 -3.73 13.55 0.56
N VAL A 157 -2.65 13.28 -0.20
CA VAL A 157 -1.31 13.07 0.33
C VAL A 157 -0.64 14.39 0.71
N ASP A 158 0.26 14.30 1.69
CA ASP A 158 1.09 15.41 2.14
C ASP A 158 2.30 15.62 1.21
N TRP A 159 2.78 14.54 0.58
CA TRP A 159 3.92 14.60 -0.35
C TRP A 159 3.72 13.71 -1.58
N THR A 160 4.18 14.22 -2.72
CA THR A 160 4.35 13.43 -3.94
C THR A 160 5.84 13.29 -4.22
N ILE A 161 6.28 12.05 -4.35
CA ILE A 161 7.67 11.72 -4.71
C ILE A 161 7.69 11.35 -6.20
N ASN A 162 8.30 12.20 -7.01
CA ASN A 162 8.56 11.90 -8.41
C ASN A 162 9.86 11.12 -8.50
N VAL A 163 9.79 9.85 -8.89
CA VAL A 163 10.96 9.00 -9.05
C VAL A 163 11.57 9.28 -10.42
N PRO A 164 12.83 9.75 -10.51
CA PRO A 164 13.50 9.94 -11.79
C PRO A 164 13.65 8.60 -12.53
N GLU A 165 13.42 8.60 -13.86
CA GLU A 165 13.53 7.40 -14.71
C GLU A 165 14.83 6.62 -14.49
N GLN A 166 15.92 7.32 -14.22
CA GLN A 166 17.28 6.76 -14.07
C GLN A 166 17.62 6.34 -12.63
N LEU A 167 16.73 6.57 -11.68
CA LEU A 167 16.98 6.19 -10.28
C LEU A 167 16.71 4.69 -10.08
N THR A 168 17.68 3.87 -10.41
CA THR A 168 17.78 2.53 -9.84
C THR A 168 18.17 2.70 -8.37
N TRP A 169 17.24 2.48 -7.47
CA TRP A 169 17.56 2.37 -6.05
C TRP A 169 18.51 1.17 -5.89
N LYS A 170 19.81 1.44 -5.82
CA LYS A 170 20.76 0.39 -5.42
C LYS A 170 20.52 0.11 -3.95
N LEU A 171 20.07 -1.09 -3.66
CA LEU A 171 20.00 -1.65 -2.31
C LEU A 171 21.42 -1.86 -1.78
#